data_145f08d3e3c4d64aaef539b1dbe141c0
#
_entry.id   145f08d3e3c4d64aaef539b1dbe141c0
#
_cell.length_a   1.000
_cell.length_b   1.000
_cell.length_c   1.000
_cell.angle_alpha   90.00
_cell.angle_beta   90.00
_cell.angle_gamma   90.00
#
_symmetry.space_group_name_H-M   'P 1'
#
loop_
_entity.id
_entity.type
_entity.pdbx_description
1 polymer ?
#
loop_
_entity_poly.entity_id
_entity_poly.type
_entity_poly.pdbx_seq_one_letter_code
_entity_poly.pdbx_strand_id
1 'polypeptide(L)'
;MRAKSLKLPPEISDDNFLSFTDETLIWEGSPSQWLNLGKFIWWGSVALLALIVLVGFYGLGYRQRYADYQHIITGISVLMLLMASSCIGFHVLLLKLQKTSISCNKITESRGFTEIFRKENYCELSDVLDVLLPPAGWLALVGRGDLVITTLDADQTEIRIRAIKHRKKLKEKLIPLVRRLRAERRGFRSM
;
A
#
# COMPACT_ATOMS: atom_id res chain seq x y z
N MET A 1 12.74 3.68 6.95
CA MET A 1 11.85 2.60 7.49
C MET A 1 12.52 1.25 7.25
N ARG A 2 12.97 0.60 8.30
CA ARG A 2 13.54 -0.75 8.24
C ARG A 2 12.40 -1.71 7.89
N ALA A 3 12.50 -2.38 6.75
CA ALA A 3 11.70 -3.58 6.49
C ALA A 3 12.04 -4.56 7.62
N LYS A 4 11.05 -4.87 8.46
CA LYS A 4 11.18 -5.94 9.45
C LYS A 4 11.62 -7.19 8.69
N SER A 5 12.76 -7.73 9.04
CA SER A 5 13.34 -8.92 8.42
C SER A 5 12.27 -10.00 8.36
N LEU A 6 12.15 -10.57 7.17
CA LEU A 6 11.32 -11.75 6.92
C LEU A 6 11.85 -12.87 7.84
N LYS A 7 11.29 -13.02 9.03
CA LYS A 7 11.57 -14.17 9.88
C LYS A 7 11.02 -15.37 9.13
N LEU A 8 11.93 -16.23 8.65
CA LEU A 8 11.57 -17.57 8.22
C LEU A 8 11.00 -18.30 9.44
N PRO A 9 9.84 -18.94 9.35
CA PRO A 9 9.50 -19.96 10.32
C PRO A 9 10.60 -21.00 10.30
N PRO A 10 10.95 -21.62 11.46
CA PRO A 10 11.89 -22.72 11.53
C PRO A 10 11.47 -23.79 10.52
N GLU A 11 12.44 -24.50 9.95
CA GLU A 11 12.19 -25.61 9.03
C GLU A 11 11.04 -26.46 9.58
N ILE A 12 9.94 -26.51 8.82
CA ILE A 12 8.70 -27.16 9.24
C ILE A 12 8.97 -28.66 9.14
N SER A 13 9.30 -29.30 10.26
CA SER A 13 9.17 -30.74 10.37
C SER A 13 7.68 -31.09 10.39
N ASP A 14 7.30 -32.16 9.71
CA ASP A 14 5.90 -32.55 9.54
C ASP A 14 5.15 -32.76 10.87
N ASP A 15 5.87 -33.05 11.95
CA ASP A 15 5.33 -33.28 13.29
C ASP A 15 4.91 -31.99 14.05
N ASN A 16 5.38 -30.82 13.63
CA ASN A 16 5.08 -29.54 14.30
C ASN A 16 3.92 -28.76 13.68
N PHE A 17 3.27 -29.29 12.65
CA PHE A 17 2.23 -28.56 11.92
C PHE A 17 0.98 -28.29 12.76
N LEU A 18 0.60 -29.21 13.63
CA LEU A 18 -0.59 -29.06 14.51
C LEU A 18 -0.38 -28.05 15.65
N SER A 19 0.85 -27.59 15.89
CA SER A 19 1.16 -26.60 16.92
C SER A 19 1.27 -25.15 16.39
N PHE A 20 1.08 -24.94 15.08
CA PHE A 20 1.01 -23.58 14.54
C PHE A 20 -0.29 -22.93 15.02
N THR A 21 -0.18 -22.14 16.08
CA THR A 21 -1.22 -21.21 16.45
C THR A 21 -1.49 -20.30 15.26
N ASP A 22 -2.77 -19.95 15.03
CA ASP A 22 -3.28 -19.09 13.93
C ASP A 22 -2.55 -17.74 13.74
N GLU A 23 -1.59 -17.44 14.61
CA GLU A 23 -0.94 -16.14 14.75
C GLU A 23 0.47 -16.06 14.14
N THR A 24 1.03 -17.12 13.56
CA THR A 24 2.36 -17.01 12.94
C THR A 24 2.31 -16.13 11.69
N LEU A 25 2.82 -14.91 11.87
CA LEU A 25 2.88 -13.90 10.82
C LEU A 25 4.00 -14.23 9.83
N ILE A 26 3.64 -14.50 8.58
CA ILE A 26 4.61 -14.78 7.50
C ILE A 26 5.13 -13.45 6.92
N TRP A 27 4.22 -12.51 6.68
CA TRP A 27 4.55 -11.24 6.08
C TRP A 27 3.57 -10.15 6.52
N GLU A 28 4.11 -8.96 6.78
CA GLU A 28 3.33 -7.75 7.04
C GLU A 28 3.93 -6.59 6.24
N GLY A 29 3.09 -5.81 5.62
CA GLY A 29 3.53 -4.65 4.87
C GLY A 29 2.42 -3.66 4.59
N SER A 30 2.84 -2.45 4.23
CA SER A 30 1.96 -1.40 3.72
C SER A 30 2.35 -1.06 2.28
N PRO A 31 1.40 -0.58 1.46
CA PRO A 31 1.68 -0.12 0.12
C PRO A 31 2.77 0.96 0.10
N SER A 32 3.56 0.97 -0.95
CA SER A 32 4.64 1.96 -1.07
C SER A 32 4.12 3.32 -1.49
N GLN A 33 4.74 4.39 -0.95
CA GLN A 33 4.46 5.78 -1.34
C GLN A 33 4.71 6.07 -2.83
N TRP A 34 5.47 5.22 -3.53
CA TRP A 34 5.65 5.30 -4.98
C TRP A 34 4.34 5.25 -5.77
N LEU A 35 3.28 4.64 -5.22
CA LEU A 35 1.94 4.67 -5.81
C LEU A 35 1.37 6.09 -5.93
N ASN A 36 1.79 6.98 -5.06
CA ASN A 36 1.34 8.37 -5.05
C ASN A 36 2.23 9.29 -5.90
N LEU A 37 3.24 8.77 -6.63
CA LEU A 37 4.19 9.59 -7.37
C LEU A 37 3.49 10.59 -8.32
N GLY A 38 2.50 10.13 -9.09
CA GLY A 38 1.75 11.00 -9.98
C GLY A 38 1.04 12.14 -9.24
N LYS A 39 0.47 11.84 -8.07
CA LYS A 39 -0.20 12.85 -7.23
C LYS A 39 0.81 13.82 -6.63
N PHE A 40 1.99 13.33 -6.24
CA PHE A 40 3.06 14.19 -5.72
C PHE A 40 3.62 15.12 -6.79
N ILE A 41 3.78 14.64 -8.02
CA ILE A 41 4.18 15.49 -9.15
C ILE A 41 3.13 16.56 -9.42
N TRP A 42 1.86 16.19 -9.45
CA TRP A 42 0.76 17.14 -9.69
C TRP A 42 0.70 18.24 -8.62
N TRP A 43 0.55 17.84 -7.36
CA TRP A 43 0.46 18.81 -6.26
C TRP A 43 1.78 19.57 -6.02
N GLY A 44 2.92 18.93 -6.28
CA GLY A 44 4.23 19.57 -6.27
C GLY A 44 4.36 20.65 -7.34
N SER A 45 3.83 20.42 -8.55
CA SER A 45 3.79 21.43 -9.62
C SER A 45 2.92 22.61 -9.26
N VAL A 46 1.77 22.38 -8.63
CA VAL A 46 0.89 23.44 -8.14
C VAL A 46 1.59 24.28 -7.06
N ALA A 47 2.26 23.62 -6.11
CA ALA A 47 3.02 24.31 -5.07
C ALA A 47 4.19 25.12 -5.64
N LEU A 48 4.92 24.53 -6.61
CA LEU A 48 6.01 25.22 -7.29
C LEU A 48 5.54 26.46 -8.05
N LEU A 49 4.43 26.34 -8.76
CA LEU A 49 3.83 27.48 -9.48
C LEU A 49 3.43 28.61 -8.52
N ALA A 50 2.77 28.27 -7.41
CA ALA A 50 2.41 29.24 -6.39
C ALA A 50 3.64 29.93 -5.79
N LEU A 51 4.73 29.18 -5.58
CA LEU A 51 6.01 29.71 -5.09
C LEU A 51 6.66 30.65 -6.11
N ILE A 52 6.68 30.27 -7.40
CA ILE A 52 7.21 31.11 -8.48
C ILE A 52 6.45 32.43 -8.56
N VAL A 53 5.13 32.39 -8.50
CA VAL A 53 4.30 33.60 -8.47
C VAL A 53 4.67 34.49 -7.27
N LEU A 54 4.82 33.90 -6.10
CA LEU A 54 5.13 34.63 -4.87
C LEU A 54 6.54 35.27 -4.94
N VAL A 55 7.54 34.49 -5.33
CA VAL A 55 8.93 34.95 -5.47
C VAL A 55 9.04 36.00 -6.58
N GLY A 56 8.39 35.78 -7.72
CA GLY A 56 8.35 36.76 -8.82
C GLY A 56 7.71 38.09 -8.41
N PHE A 57 6.60 38.00 -7.68
CA PHE A 57 5.88 39.20 -7.22
C PHE A 57 6.73 40.03 -6.25
N TYR A 58 7.38 39.41 -5.28
CA TYR A 58 8.20 40.11 -4.30
C TYR A 58 9.64 40.39 -4.76
N GLY A 59 10.26 39.48 -5.51
CA GLY A 59 11.67 39.56 -5.92
C GLY A 59 11.91 40.47 -7.13
N LEU A 60 10.99 40.49 -8.10
CA LEU A 60 11.13 41.27 -9.32
C LEU A 60 10.53 42.69 -9.25
N GLY A 61 10.12 43.11 -8.06
CA GLY A 61 9.62 44.48 -7.84
C GLY A 61 8.21 44.78 -8.38
N TYR A 62 7.46 43.76 -8.83
CA TYR A 62 6.08 43.93 -9.29
C TYR A 62 5.14 44.40 -8.19
N ARG A 63 5.54 44.30 -6.93
CA ARG A 63 4.80 44.81 -5.77
C ARG A 63 4.45 46.29 -5.89
N GLN A 64 5.36 47.13 -6.41
CA GLN A 64 5.11 48.58 -6.54
C GLN A 64 4.10 48.87 -7.65
N ARG A 65 4.13 48.07 -8.72
CA ARG A 65 3.26 48.27 -9.88
C ARG A 65 1.82 47.78 -9.66
N TYR A 66 1.65 46.78 -8.78
CA TYR A 66 0.36 46.13 -8.51
C TYR A 66 0.03 46.14 -7.02
N ALA A 67 0.26 47.28 -6.35
CA ALA A 67 0.04 47.45 -4.91
C ALA A 67 -1.40 47.10 -4.48
N ASP A 68 -2.39 47.47 -5.28
CA ASP A 68 -3.80 47.22 -5.00
C ASP A 68 -4.16 45.72 -4.97
N TYR A 69 -3.44 44.88 -5.73
CA TYR A 69 -3.69 43.45 -5.83
C TYR A 69 -2.78 42.61 -4.93
N GLN A 70 -1.89 43.26 -4.17
CA GLN A 70 -0.89 42.57 -3.34
C GLN A 70 -1.51 41.53 -2.39
N HIS A 71 -2.55 41.94 -1.66
CA HIS A 71 -3.20 41.06 -0.69
C HIS A 71 -3.90 39.85 -1.35
N ILE A 72 -4.50 40.09 -2.53
CA ILE A 72 -5.19 39.05 -3.28
C ILE A 72 -4.19 38.03 -3.81
N ILE A 73 -3.12 38.47 -4.48
CA ILE A 73 -2.08 37.57 -5.06
C ILE A 73 -1.42 36.79 -3.96
N THR A 74 -1.01 37.41 -2.86
CA THR A 74 -0.40 36.73 -1.73
C THR A 74 -1.36 35.73 -1.09
N GLY A 75 -2.62 36.14 -0.86
CA GLY A 75 -3.63 35.29 -0.26
C GLY A 75 -3.90 34.03 -1.09
N ILE A 76 -4.07 34.18 -2.41
CA ILE A 76 -4.30 33.05 -3.31
C ILE A 76 -3.09 32.12 -3.33
N SER A 77 -1.86 32.68 -3.44
CA SER A 77 -0.64 31.85 -3.48
C SER A 77 -0.42 31.06 -2.18
N VAL A 78 -0.66 31.69 -1.02
CA VAL A 78 -0.57 31.02 0.28
C VAL A 78 -1.64 29.94 0.40
N LEU A 79 -2.88 30.21 -0.03
CA LEU A 79 -3.95 29.23 -0.01
C LEU A 79 -3.63 28.03 -0.88
N MET A 80 -3.06 28.23 -2.08
CA MET A 80 -2.64 27.14 -2.98
C MET A 80 -1.53 26.28 -2.34
N LEU A 81 -0.56 26.91 -1.66
CA LEU A 81 0.51 26.19 -0.95
C LEU A 81 -0.05 25.35 0.20
N LEU A 82 -0.98 25.89 0.98
CA LEU A 82 -1.62 25.16 2.07
C LEU A 82 -2.44 23.98 1.56
N MET A 83 -3.22 24.20 0.49
CA MET A 83 -3.98 23.11 -0.16
C MET A 83 -3.06 22.02 -0.68
N ALA A 84 -2.00 22.36 -1.41
CA ALA A 84 -1.06 21.39 -1.95
C ALA A 84 -0.39 20.55 -0.84
N SER A 85 0.08 21.21 0.22
CA SER A 85 0.69 20.56 1.38
C SER A 85 -0.29 19.63 2.10
N SER A 86 -1.52 20.07 2.31
CA SER A 86 -2.58 19.26 2.95
C SER A 86 -2.92 18.04 2.11
N CYS A 87 -3.08 18.20 0.79
CA CYS A 87 -3.37 17.08 -0.11
C CYS A 87 -2.22 16.05 -0.15
N ILE A 88 -0.97 16.51 -0.21
CA ILE A 88 0.20 15.61 -0.15
C ILE A 88 0.21 14.85 1.17
N GLY A 89 0.05 15.55 2.29
CA GLY A 89 0.01 14.95 3.62
C GLY A 89 -1.11 13.91 3.77
N PHE A 90 -2.29 14.23 3.28
CA PHE A 90 -3.44 13.31 3.29
C PHE A 90 -3.17 12.03 2.48
N HIS A 91 -2.60 12.15 1.26
CA HIS A 91 -2.27 10.98 0.45
C HIS A 91 -1.18 10.11 1.07
N VAL A 92 -0.18 10.71 1.73
CA VAL A 92 0.84 9.96 2.48
C VAL A 92 0.20 9.19 3.63
N LEU A 93 -0.70 9.83 4.37
CA LEU A 93 -1.37 9.25 5.53
C LEU A 93 -2.26 8.08 5.13
N LEU A 94 -3.07 8.23 4.08
CA LEU A 94 -3.96 7.17 3.59
C LEU A 94 -3.20 5.88 3.25
N LEU A 95 -2.04 5.97 2.58
CA LEU A 95 -1.24 4.78 2.27
C LEU A 95 -0.53 4.19 3.49
N LYS A 96 -0.13 4.99 4.47
CA LYS A 96 0.47 4.49 5.71
C LYS A 96 -0.52 3.70 6.56
N LEU A 97 -1.79 4.05 6.48
CA LEU A 97 -2.86 3.41 7.25
C LEU A 97 -3.35 2.09 6.62
N GLN A 98 -3.00 1.84 5.35
CA GLN A 98 -3.24 0.54 4.74
C GLN A 98 -2.19 -0.45 5.21
N LYS A 99 -2.64 -1.54 5.83
CA LYS A 99 -1.79 -2.64 6.25
C LYS A 99 -2.34 -3.94 5.68
N THR A 100 -1.46 -4.78 5.19
CA THR A 100 -1.80 -6.13 4.78
C THR A 100 -0.90 -7.07 5.54
N SER A 101 -1.47 -8.04 6.23
CA SER A 101 -0.76 -9.10 6.94
C SER A 101 -1.15 -10.46 6.36
N ILE A 102 -0.16 -11.33 6.21
CA ILE A 102 -0.32 -12.70 5.76
C ILE A 102 0.17 -13.59 6.89
N SER A 103 -0.74 -14.33 7.48
CA SER A 103 -0.47 -15.36 8.48
C SER A 103 -0.48 -16.74 7.82
N CYS A 104 -0.22 -17.80 8.58
CA CYS A 104 -0.22 -19.15 8.05
C CYS A 104 -1.60 -19.59 7.52
N ASN A 105 -2.69 -19.09 8.08
CA ASN A 105 -4.05 -19.52 7.73
C ASN A 105 -4.87 -18.43 7.03
N LYS A 106 -4.58 -17.16 7.27
CA LYS A 106 -5.40 -16.04 6.78
C LYS A 106 -4.58 -14.89 6.21
N ILE A 107 -5.21 -14.19 5.28
CA ILE A 107 -4.75 -12.89 4.77
C ILE A 107 -5.70 -11.85 5.34
N THR A 108 -5.16 -10.85 6.02
CA THR A 108 -5.93 -9.74 6.57
C THR A 108 -5.50 -8.45 5.90
N GLU A 109 -6.43 -7.74 5.31
CA GLU A 109 -6.22 -6.41 4.76
C GLU A 109 -7.00 -5.40 5.61
N SER A 110 -6.28 -4.47 6.22
CA SER A 110 -6.85 -3.39 7.01
C SER A 110 -6.67 -2.07 6.27
N ARG A 111 -7.78 -1.38 6.02
CA ARG A 111 -7.82 -0.06 5.40
C ARG A 111 -8.67 0.88 6.24
N GLY A 112 -8.16 2.04 6.61
CA GLY A 112 -8.95 3.05 7.31
C GLY A 112 -8.13 3.94 8.22
N PHE A 113 -8.72 5.09 8.58
CA PHE A 113 -8.07 6.13 9.37
C PHE A 113 -8.32 5.95 10.88
N THR A 114 -9.50 5.46 11.25
CA THR A 114 -9.91 5.24 12.65
C THR A 114 -10.62 3.90 12.75
N GLU A 115 -10.77 3.39 13.95
CA GLU A 115 -11.52 2.13 14.20
C GLU A 115 -12.94 2.19 13.61
N ILE A 116 -13.59 3.37 13.63
CA ILE A 116 -14.95 3.57 13.10
C ILE A 116 -14.99 3.43 11.56
N PHE A 117 -13.93 3.87 10.86
CA PHE A 117 -13.84 3.82 9.40
C PHE A 117 -12.87 2.74 8.90
N ARG A 118 -12.44 1.83 9.79
CA ARG A 118 -11.54 0.74 9.45
C ARG A 118 -12.33 -0.39 8.83
N LYS A 119 -12.07 -0.63 7.56
CA LYS A 119 -12.54 -1.82 6.86
C LYS A 119 -11.47 -2.90 6.99
N GLU A 120 -11.82 -4.00 7.62
CA GLU A 120 -10.99 -5.19 7.67
C GLU A 120 -11.59 -6.26 6.76
N ASN A 121 -10.82 -6.67 5.78
CA ASN A 121 -11.15 -7.79 4.94
C ASN A 121 -10.21 -8.93 5.30
N TYR A 122 -10.75 -10.11 5.49
CA TYR A 122 -9.97 -11.32 5.72
C TYR A 122 -10.35 -12.40 4.71
N CYS A 123 -9.39 -13.19 4.33
CA CYS A 123 -9.59 -14.33 3.46
C CYS A 123 -8.75 -15.49 3.99
N GLU A 124 -9.32 -16.68 4.02
CA GLU A 124 -8.59 -17.89 4.38
C GLU A 124 -7.60 -18.25 3.25
N LEU A 125 -6.40 -18.67 3.64
CA LEU A 125 -5.38 -19.08 2.67
C LEU A 125 -5.80 -20.35 1.90
N SER A 126 -6.67 -21.17 2.49
CA SER A 126 -7.30 -22.35 1.87
C SER A 126 -8.18 -21.99 0.68
N ASP A 127 -8.79 -20.80 0.67
CA ASP A 127 -9.69 -20.31 -0.36
C ASP A 127 -8.97 -19.57 -1.51
N VAL A 128 -7.66 -19.39 -1.38
CA VAL A 128 -6.84 -18.78 -2.43
C VAL A 128 -6.80 -19.70 -3.66
N LEU A 129 -7.24 -19.25 -4.81
CA LEU A 129 -7.19 -19.97 -6.08
C LEU A 129 -5.82 -19.90 -6.73
N ASP A 130 -5.31 -18.71 -6.91
CA ASP A 130 -4.05 -18.45 -7.59
C ASP A 130 -3.37 -17.19 -7.03
N VAL A 131 -2.05 -17.12 -7.24
CA VAL A 131 -1.20 -15.99 -6.87
C VAL A 131 -0.52 -15.47 -8.12
N LEU A 132 -0.99 -14.34 -8.62
CA LEU A 132 -0.54 -13.73 -9.86
C LEU A 132 0.44 -12.59 -9.63
N LEU A 133 1.38 -12.45 -10.56
CA LEU A 133 2.31 -11.31 -10.61
C LEU A 133 2.00 -10.48 -11.85
N PRO A 134 1.12 -9.49 -11.76
CA PRO A 134 0.85 -8.63 -12.90
C PRO A 134 2.10 -7.84 -13.30
N PRO A 135 2.14 -7.33 -14.55
CA PRO A 135 3.24 -6.49 -14.98
C PRO A 135 3.38 -5.27 -14.05
N ALA A 136 4.62 -5.01 -13.63
CA ALA A 136 4.88 -3.96 -12.62
C ALA A 136 4.82 -2.55 -13.20
N GLY A 137 4.81 -2.41 -14.53
CA GLY A 137 4.87 -1.11 -15.18
C GLY A 137 6.09 -0.30 -14.72
N TRP A 138 5.90 1.00 -14.48
CA TRP A 138 6.96 1.89 -14.01
C TRP A 138 7.50 1.54 -12.62
N LEU A 139 6.72 0.82 -11.77
CA LEU A 139 7.17 0.34 -10.47
C LEU A 139 8.34 -0.65 -10.58
N ALA A 140 8.53 -1.28 -11.74
CA ALA A 140 9.68 -2.16 -12.00
C ALA A 140 11.00 -1.42 -11.88
N LEU A 141 11.06 -0.14 -12.27
CA LEU A 141 12.28 0.70 -12.19
C LEU A 141 12.77 0.87 -10.74
N VAL A 142 11.86 0.83 -9.77
CA VAL A 142 12.18 0.92 -8.34
C VAL A 142 12.17 -0.45 -7.65
N GLY A 143 12.18 -1.55 -8.43
CA GLY A 143 12.22 -2.91 -7.91
C GLY A 143 10.96 -3.33 -7.15
N ARG A 144 9.81 -2.73 -7.46
CA ARG A 144 8.52 -2.97 -6.83
C ARG A 144 7.49 -3.46 -7.83
N GLY A 145 6.37 -3.97 -7.31
CA GLY A 145 5.25 -4.37 -8.15
C GLY A 145 4.12 -4.94 -7.32
N ASP A 146 3.01 -5.19 -7.96
CA ASP A 146 1.81 -5.71 -7.33
C ASP A 146 1.86 -7.23 -7.25
N LEU A 147 1.19 -7.79 -6.26
CA LEU A 147 0.85 -9.19 -6.10
C LEU A 147 -0.67 -9.28 -6.04
N VAL A 148 -1.24 -10.12 -6.87
CA VAL A 148 -2.68 -10.34 -6.93
C VAL A 148 -2.97 -11.76 -6.47
N ILE A 149 -3.87 -11.89 -5.51
CA ILE A 149 -4.31 -13.14 -4.94
C ILE A 149 -5.78 -13.31 -5.33
N THR A 150 -6.08 -14.32 -6.13
CA THR A 150 -7.45 -14.64 -6.52
C THR A 150 -8.03 -15.64 -5.52
N THR A 151 -9.25 -15.41 -5.08
CA THR A 151 -9.91 -16.24 -4.06
C THR A 151 -11.22 -16.83 -4.57
N LEU A 152 -11.70 -17.88 -3.88
CA LEU A 152 -13.01 -18.48 -4.11
C LEU A 152 -14.16 -17.71 -3.46
N ASP A 153 -13.83 -16.74 -2.61
CA ASP A 153 -14.81 -15.95 -1.88
C ASP A 153 -15.59 -15.05 -2.83
N ALA A 154 -16.92 -15.16 -2.80
CA ALA A 154 -17.82 -14.38 -3.66
C ALA A 154 -17.77 -12.88 -3.34
N ASP A 155 -17.54 -12.52 -2.07
CA ASP A 155 -17.50 -11.14 -1.62
C ASP A 155 -16.14 -10.48 -1.90
N GLN A 156 -15.07 -11.27 -2.02
CA GLN A 156 -13.72 -10.80 -2.21
C GLN A 156 -12.93 -11.67 -3.17
N THR A 157 -13.28 -11.61 -4.44
CA THR A 157 -12.67 -12.43 -5.51
C THR A 157 -11.19 -12.13 -5.74
N GLU A 158 -10.72 -10.93 -5.42
CA GLU A 158 -9.35 -10.49 -5.70
C GLU A 158 -8.80 -9.63 -4.56
N ILE A 159 -7.66 -10.04 -3.99
CA ILE A 159 -6.89 -9.27 -3.02
C ILE A 159 -5.63 -8.76 -3.72
N ARG A 160 -5.48 -7.43 -3.82
CA ARG A 160 -4.32 -6.81 -4.47
C ARG A 160 -3.40 -6.14 -3.47
N ILE A 161 -2.21 -6.70 -3.31
CA ILE A 161 -1.14 -6.13 -2.49
C ILE A 161 -0.25 -5.28 -3.40
N ARG A 162 -0.24 -3.95 -3.17
CA ARG A 162 0.34 -2.98 -4.11
C ARG A 162 1.76 -2.60 -3.77
N ALA A 163 2.59 -2.45 -4.81
CA ALA A 163 3.94 -1.87 -4.78
C ALA A 163 4.85 -2.48 -3.71
N ILE A 164 4.82 -3.80 -3.55
CA ILE A 164 5.68 -4.53 -2.62
C ILE A 164 7.07 -4.80 -3.20
N LYS A 165 8.05 -4.80 -2.33
CA LYS A 165 9.41 -5.23 -2.64
C LYS A 165 9.49 -6.75 -2.57
N HIS A 166 10.30 -7.38 -3.44
CA HIS A 166 10.51 -8.84 -3.45
C HIS A 166 9.25 -9.70 -3.65
N ARG A 167 8.29 -9.23 -4.47
CA ARG A 167 7.04 -9.93 -4.77
C ARG A 167 7.22 -11.38 -5.24
N LYS A 168 8.30 -11.68 -6.01
CA LYS A 168 8.62 -13.04 -6.46
C LYS A 168 8.87 -13.97 -5.28
N LYS A 169 9.73 -13.56 -4.33
CA LYS A 169 10.03 -14.35 -3.12
C LYS A 169 8.79 -14.59 -2.27
N LEU A 170 7.88 -13.61 -2.18
CA LEU A 170 6.63 -13.77 -1.45
C LEU A 170 5.73 -14.80 -2.14
N LYS A 171 5.59 -14.73 -3.47
CA LYS A 171 4.85 -15.73 -4.26
C LYS A 171 5.41 -17.12 -4.06
N GLU A 172 6.74 -17.29 -4.16
CA GLU A 172 7.42 -18.59 -3.99
C GLU A 172 7.16 -19.22 -2.62
N LYS A 173 6.96 -18.41 -1.59
CA LYS A 173 6.60 -18.90 -0.24
C LYS A 173 5.11 -19.20 -0.09
N LEU A 174 4.26 -18.41 -0.71
CA LEU A 174 2.80 -18.58 -0.60
C LEU A 174 2.28 -19.80 -1.34
N ILE A 175 2.81 -20.10 -2.54
CA ILE A 175 2.33 -21.21 -3.35
C ILE A 175 2.36 -22.56 -2.65
N PRO A 176 3.49 -23.02 -2.05
CA PRO A 176 3.52 -24.31 -1.36
C PRO A 176 2.58 -24.35 -0.16
N LEU A 177 2.47 -23.26 0.57
CA LEU A 177 1.57 -23.14 1.72
C LEU A 177 0.10 -23.28 1.31
N VAL A 178 -0.32 -22.54 0.29
CA VAL A 178 -1.68 -22.61 -0.27
C VAL A 178 -1.99 -24.04 -0.76
N ARG A 179 -1.04 -24.69 -1.46
CA ARG A 179 -1.24 -26.07 -1.94
C ARG A 179 -1.42 -27.06 -0.79
N ARG A 180 -0.66 -26.90 0.28
CA ARG A 180 -0.74 -27.76 1.47
C ARG A 180 -2.10 -27.61 2.15
N LEU A 181 -2.52 -26.36 2.46
CA LEU A 181 -3.80 -26.11 3.11
C LEU A 181 -5.00 -26.59 2.29
N ARG A 182 -4.92 -26.48 0.96
CA ARG A 182 -5.95 -27.06 0.08
C ARG A 182 -5.98 -28.58 0.11
N ALA A 183 -4.84 -29.24 0.16
CA ALA A 183 -4.77 -30.71 0.24
C ALA A 183 -5.41 -31.19 1.54
N GLU A 184 -5.10 -30.54 2.65
CA GLU A 184 -5.70 -30.83 3.97
C GLU A 184 -7.23 -30.66 3.95
N ARG A 185 -7.74 -29.54 3.43
CA ARG A 185 -9.18 -29.29 3.34
C ARG A 185 -9.90 -30.34 2.48
N ARG A 186 -9.28 -30.85 1.41
CA ARG A 186 -9.85 -31.93 0.60
C ARG A 186 -9.88 -33.26 1.35
N GLY A 187 -8.84 -33.57 2.12
CA GLY A 187 -8.77 -34.78 2.95
C GLY A 187 -9.88 -34.84 3.98
N PHE A 188 -10.22 -33.72 4.63
CA PHE A 188 -11.34 -33.65 5.58
C PHE A 188 -12.74 -33.80 4.96
N ARG A 189 -12.91 -33.49 3.66
CA ARG A 189 -14.22 -33.65 2.96
C ARG A 189 -14.46 -35.07 2.45
N SER A 190 -13.46 -35.91 2.43
CA SER A 190 -13.54 -37.31 1.94
C SER A 190 -13.72 -38.35 3.07
N MET A 191 -13.79 -37.90 4.31
CA MET A 191 -14.19 -38.70 5.48
C MET A 191 -15.66 -38.39 5.85
#